data_7f694c1ea612c8a7bae17797d43d137a
#
_entry.id   7f694c1ea612c8a7bae17797d43d137a
#
_cell.length_a   1.000
_cell.length_b   1.000
_cell.length_c   1.000
_cell.angle_alpha   90.00
_cell.angle_beta   90.00
_cell.angle_gamma   90.00
#
_symmetry.space_group_name_H-M   'P 1'
#
loop_
_entity.id
_entity.type
_entity.pdbx_description
1 polymer ?
#
loop_
_entity_poly.entity_id
_entity_poly.type
_entity_poly.pdbx_seq_one_letter_code
_entity_poly.pdbx_strand_id
1 'polypeptide(L)'
;MNLHEYQAKQLFREYDISVSEGLSASSSQEAEKVALSLNVDKWVVKAQVHAGGRGKSGGVEVVDSLEKVKAFADKWLGKNLVTFQTNEKGQPVNQILIETVTDIDKELYLGAVIDRASQRLVVMASTEGGVNIEEVAEETPDKIYKAEIDPIQGPNQLQAEKLASSMNLNEVQTSQFIEIFNGLVRLFIDKDLSLVEVNPLVVTSSGDLICLDAKINVDSNALYRQEQILELRDPSQEDPREASAAEWDLSYVALEGNIGCMVNGAGSVSYTHLTLPTTV
;
A
#
# COMPACT_ATOMS: atom_id res chain seq x y z
N MET A 1 -10.05 -3.23 -4.76
CA MET A 1 -8.94 -3.71 -5.65
C MET A 1 -7.62 -3.26 -5.07
N ASN A 2 -6.64 -4.15 -4.96
CA ASN A 2 -5.30 -3.81 -4.45
C ASN A 2 -4.36 -3.47 -5.61
N LEU A 3 -3.39 -2.60 -5.37
CA LEU A 3 -2.31 -2.30 -6.31
C LEU A 3 -0.99 -2.88 -5.80
N HIS A 4 -0.10 -3.23 -6.74
CA HIS A 4 1.30 -3.51 -6.41
C HIS A 4 2.03 -2.23 -5.96
N GLU A 5 3.09 -2.38 -5.17
CA GLU A 5 3.88 -1.25 -4.68
C GLU A 5 4.40 -0.36 -5.82
N TYR A 6 4.90 -0.95 -6.92
CA TYR A 6 5.40 -0.16 -8.05
C TYR A 6 4.30 0.67 -8.72
N GLN A 7 3.07 0.16 -8.80
CA GLN A 7 1.91 0.88 -9.32
C GLN A 7 1.48 2.00 -8.36
N ALA A 8 1.46 1.72 -7.05
CA ALA A 8 1.17 2.71 -6.03
C ALA A 8 2.18 3.86 -6.06
N LYS A 9 3.48 3.55 -6.19
CA LYS A 9 4.54 4.57 -6.31
C LYS A 9 4.46 5.36 -7.62
N GLN A 10 3.98 4.77 -8.71
CA GLN A 10 3.70 5.51 -9.94
C GLN A 10 2.61 6.56 -9.71
N LEU A 11 1.50 6.18 -9.07
CA LEU A 11 0.46 7.13 -8.69
C LEU A 11 0.98 8.21 -7.73
N PHE A 12 1.84 7.86 -6.78
CA PHE A 12 2.46 8.83 -5.89
C PHE A 12 3.22 9.91 -6.65
N ARG A 13 4.02 9.53 -7.66
CA ARG A 13 4.74 10.51 -8.52
C ARG A 13 3.79 11.42 -9.28
N GLU A 14 2.64 10.92 -9.76
CA GLU A 14 1.61 11.72 -10.46
C GLU A 14 0.98 12.79 -9.55
N TYR A 15 1.06 12.60 -8.22
CA TYR A 15 0.53 13.52 -7.21
C TYR A 15 1.63 14.25 -6.43
N ASP A 16 2.84 14.33 -6.98
CA ASP A 16 4.00 15.02 -6.39
C ASP A 16 4.43 14.46 -5.02
N ILE A 17 4.13 13.19 -4.73
CA ILE A 17 4.56 12.51 -3.50
C ILE A 17 5.94 11.90 -3.72
N SER A 18 6.90 12.27 -2.87
CA SER A 18 8.28 11.80 -2.95
C SER A 18 8.39 10.30 -2.66
N VAL A 19 8.97 9.56 -3.60
CA VAL A 19 9.25 8.12 -3.50
C VAL A 19 10.67 7.81 -3.96
N SER A 20 11.20 6.65 -3.55
CA SER A 20 12.49 6.16 -4.07
C SER A 20 12.44 6.00 -5.59
N GLU A 21 13.55 6.31 -6.25
CA GLU A 21 13.70 6.09 -7.68
C GLU A 21 13.81 4.59 -7.97
N GLY A 22 13.03 4.11 -8.95
CA GLY A 22 13.03 2.69 -9.30
C GLY A 22 11.97 2.33 -10.32
N LEU A 23 12.14 1.14 -10.91
CA LEU A 23 11.26 0.58 -11.93
C LEU A 23 11.04 -0.92 -11.68
N SER A 24 9.91 -1.43 -12.18
CA SER A 24 9.60 -2.87 -12.14
C SER A 24 10.21 -3.61 -13.34
N ALA A 25 10.39 -4.92 -13.16
CA ALA A 25 10.88 -5.84 -14.19
C ALA A 25 10.14 -7.18 -14.11
N SER A 26 9.84 -7.77 -15.27
CA SER A 26 9.16 -9.06 -15.45
C SER A 26 10.10 -10.22 -15.80
N SER A 27 11.37 -9.93 -16.00
CA SER A 27 12.41 -10.91 -16.29
C SER A 27 13.75 -10.52 -15.67
N SER A 28 14.66 -11.49 -15.50
CA SER A 28 15.99 -11.22 -14.97
C SER A 28 16.83 -10.33 -15.87
N GLN A 29 16.63 -10.41 -17.21
CA GLN A 29 17.29 -9.52 -18.16
C GLN A 29 16.79 -8.09 -18.10
N GLU A 30 15.49 -7.90 -17.87
CA GLU A 30 14.90 -6.58 -17.66
C GLU A 30 15.36 -5.98 -16.33
N ALA A 31 15.42 -6.79 -15.28
CA ALA A 31 15.91 -6.40 -13.97
C ALA A 31 17.36 -5.86 -14.02
N GLU A 32 18.24 -6.52 -14.77
CA GLU A 32 19.60 -6.06 -15.01
C GLU A 32 19.63 -4.70 -15.72
N LYS A 33 18.80 -4.52 -16.76
CA LYS A 33 18.71 -3.24 -17.49
C LYS A 33 18.21 -2.11 -16.59
N VAL A 34 17.18 -2.38 -15.78
CA VAL A 34 16.66 -1.41 -14.81
C VAL A 34 17.75 -1.03 -13.82
N ALA A 35 18.44 -2.02 -13.23
CA ALA A 35 19.53 -1.75 -12.27
C ALA A 35 20.62 -0.87 -12.88
N LEU A 36 21.04 -1.14 -14.12
CA LEU A 36 22.01 -0.31 -14.83
C LEU A 36 21.51 1.11 -15.07
N SER A 37 20.21 1.30 -15.38
CA SER A 37 19.65 2.62 -15.66
C SER A 37 19.62 3.54 -14.45
N LEU A 38 19.58 2.98 -13.22
CA LEU A 38 19.57 3.75 -11.98
C LEU A 38 20.95 4.35 -11.64
N ASN A 39 22.02 3.91 -12.29
CA ASN A 39 23.38 4.46 -12.17
C ASN A 39 23.88 4.59 -10.71
N VAL A 40 23.64 3.55 -9.91
CA VAL A 40 24.08 3.40 -8.53
C VAL A 40 24.80 2.07 -8.33
N ASP A 41 25.54 1.91 -7.22
CA ASP A 41 26.33 0.70 -6.92
C ASP A 41 25.57 -0.31 -6.07
N LYS A 42 24.40 0.06 -5.52
CA LYS A 42 23.55 -0.78 -4.68
C LYS A 42 22.08 -0.55 -4.96
N TRP A 43 21.33 -1.61 -4.89
CA TRP A 43 19.88 -1.61 -5.17
C TRP A 43 19.11 -2.31 -4.05
N VAL A 44 17.87 -1.90 -3.85
CA VAL A 44 16.86 -2.69 -3.14
C VAL A 44 16.04 -3.41 -4.19
N VAL A 45 15.94 -4.73 -4.08
CA VAL A 45 15.12 -5.58 -4.95
C VAL A 45 13.95 -6.15 -4.16
N LYS A 46 12.73 -5.99 -4.69
CA LYS A 46 11.50 -6.30 -3.96
C LYS A 46 10.55 -7.13 -4.83
N ALA A 47 10.20 -8.33 -4.38
CA ALA A 47 9.14 -9.13 -4.99
C ALA A 47 7.79 -8.41 -4.86
N GLN A 48 7.01 -8.36 -5.93
CA GLN A 48 5.74 -7.67 -5.97
C GLN A 48 4.58 -8.65 -5.79
N VAL A 49 3.93 -8.58 -4.62
CA VAL A 49 2.74 -9.34 -4.24
C VAL A 49 1.80 -8.45 -3.42
N HIS A 50 0.50 -8.77 -3.41
CA HIS A 50 -0.51 -8.04 -2.64
C HIS A 50 -0.53 -8.48 -1.15
N ALA A 51 0.65 -8.65 -0.55
CA ALA A 51 0.79 -9.03 0.85
C ALA A 51 1.94 -8.28 1.51
N GLY A 52 1.74 -7.93 2.78
CA GLY A 52 2.79 -7.38 3.64
C GLY A 52 3.75 -8.46 4.15
N GLY A 53 4.82 -8.01 4.87
CA GLY A 53 5.79 -8.92 5.47
C GLY A 53 6.80 -9.54 4.50
N ARG A 54 6.89 -9.02 3.28
CA ARG A 54 7.81 -9.49 2.23
C ARG A 54 9.26 -9.55 2.69
N GLY A 55 9.72 -8.55 3.45
CA GLY A 55 11.09 -8.49 3.98
C GLY A 55 11.43 -9.70 4.86
N LYS A 56 10.55 -10.06 5.80
CA LYS A 56 10.74 -11.22 6.70
C LYS A 56 10.71 -12.55 5.96
N SER A 57 10.11 -12.60 4.78
CA SER A 57 10.00 -13.78 3.92
C SER A 57 11.06 -13.84 2.82
N GLY A 58 12.07 -12.96 2.85
CA GLY A 58 13.13 -12.90 1.84
C GLY A 58 12.71 -12.35 0.48
N GLY A 59 11.54 -11.70 0.42
CA GLY A 59 11.02 -11.00 -0.76
C GLY A 59 11.54 -9.56 -0.91
N VAL A 60 12.44 -9.12 -0.03
CA VAL A 60 13.15 -7.82 -0.13
C VAL A 60 14.60 -8.06 0.23
N GLU A 61 15.52 -7.55 -0.59
CA GLU A 61 16.96 -7.70 -0.37
C GLU A 61 17.73 -6.48 -0.88
N VAL A 62 18.76 -6.07 -0.15
CA VAL A 62 19.73 -5.08 -0.63
C VAL A 62 20.86 -5.81 -1.32
N VAL A 63 21.15 -5.46 -2.55
CA VAL A 63 22.16 -6.11 -3.40
C VAL A 63 23.16 -5.10 -3.94
N ASP A 64 24.39 -5.53 -4.16
CA ASP A 64 25.55 -4.71 -4.52
C ASP A 64 26.21 -5.13 -5.84
N SER A 65 25.55 -5.99 -6.61
CA SER A 65 26.01 -6.36 -7.96
C SER A 65 24.85 -6.76 -8.87
N LEU A 66 25.05 -6.63 -10.19
CA LEU A 66 24.06 -7.00 -11.19
C LEU A 66 23.78 -8.51 -11.20
N GLU A 67 24.78 -9.34 -10.88
CA GLU A 67 24.61 -10.78 -10.73
C GLU A 67 23.64 -11.12 -9.60
N LYS A 68 23.70 -10.37 -8.49
CA LYS A 68 22.76 -10.55 -7.35
C LYS A 68 21.35 -10.05 -7.72
N VAL A 69 21.21 -8.96 -8.49
CA VAL A 69 19.90 -8.51 -9.01
C VAL A 69 19.28 -9.61 -9.88
N LYS A 70 20.04 -10.20 -10.80
CA LYS A 70 19.58 -11.33 -11.64
C LYS A 70 19.23 -12.55 -10.80
N ALA A 71 20.08 -12.92 -9.86
CA ALA A 71 19.85 -14.07 -8.97
C ALA A 71 18.58 -13.91 -8.15
N PHE A 72 18.28 -12.70 -7.66
CA PHE A 72 17.02 -12.41 -6.98
C PHE A 72 15.81 -12.54 -7.93
N ALA A 73 15.91 -12.02 -9.15
CA ALA A 73 14.87 -12.16 -10.16
C ALA A 73 14.62 -13.63 -10.51
N ASP A 74 15.65 -14.42 -10.77
CA ASP A 74 15.56 -15.87 -11.08
C ASP A 74 15.05 -16.68 -9.88
N LYS A 75 15.31 -16.21 -8.67
CA LYS A 75 14.80 -16.84 -7.44
C LYS A 75 13.29 -16.67 -7.30
N TRP A 76 12.74 -15.51 -7.63
CA TRP A 76 11.36 -15.18 -7.30
C TRP A 76 10.40 -15.16 -8.47
N LEU A 77 10.78 -14.70 -9.66
CA LEU A 77 9.87 -14.64 -10.81
C LEU A 77 9.32 -16.02 -11.19
N GLY A 78 7.99 -16.09 -11.33
CA GLY A 78 7.26 -17.32 -11.62
C GLY A 78 7.11 -18.28 -10.42
N LYS A 79 7.47 -17.83 -9.20
CA LYS A 79 7.29 -18.61 -7.96
C LYS A 79 6.37 -17.89 -6.99
N ASN A 80 5.89 -18.61 -5.98
CA ASN A 80 5.04 -18.03 -4.96
C ASN A 80 5.87 -17.55 -3.75
N LEU A 81 5.56 -16.36 -3.27
CA LEU A 81 6.07 -15.83 -2.02
C LEU A 81 5.03 -16.06 -0.93
N VAL A 82 5.43 -16.79 0.13
CA VAL A 82 4.63 -17.01 1.33
C VAL A 82 5.05 -15.99 2.39
N THR A 83 4.09 -15.25 2.91
CA THR A 83 4.28 -14.30 4.03
C THR A 83 3.30 -14.66 5.15
N PHE A 84 3.42 -14.01 6.31
CA PHE A 84 2.45 -14.21 7.39
C PHE A 84 1.04 -13.70 7.06
N GLN A 85 0.89 -12.90 6.00
CA GLN A 85 -0.41 -12.40 5.52
C GLN A 85 -1.00 -13.24 4.38
N THR A 86 -0.26 -14.22 3.85
CA THR A 86 -0.77 -15.12 2.82
C THR A 86 -1.19 -16.46 3.41
N ASN A 87 -1.97 -17.23 2.66
CA ASN A 87 -2.16 -18.64 2.94
C ASN A 87 -0.85 -19.44 2.65
N GLU A 88 -0.85 -20.74 2.95
CA GLU A 88 0.30 -21.64 2.75
C GLU A 88 0.78 -21.73 1.29
N LYS A 89 -0.06 -21.42 0.32
CA LYS A 89 0.30 -21.45 -1.11
C LYS A 89 1.07 -20.19 -1.51
N GLY A 90 0.96 -19.11 -0.74
CA GLY A 90 1.53 -17.79 -1.08
C GLY A 90 0.85 -17.12 -2.27
N GLN A 91 1.49 -16.05 -2.76
CA GLN A 91 1.05 -15.30 -3.94
C GLN A 91 2.13 -15.33 -5.02
N PRO A 92 1.76 -15.42 -6.32
CA PRO A 92 2.70 -15.50 -7.41
C PRO A 92 3.47 -14.19 -7.56
N VAL A 93 4.77 -14.27 -7.78
CA VAL A 93 5.62 -13.12 -8.08
C VAL A 93 5.79 -13.02 -9.59
N ASN A 94 5.07 -12.08 -10.21
CA ASN A 94 5.13 -11.82 -11.65
C ASN A 94 6.03 -10.63 -11.99
N GLN A 95 6.31 -9.79 -10.97
CA GLN A 95 7.12 -8.59 -11.10
C GLN A 95 8.07 -8.48 -9.91
N ILE A 96 9.23 -7.89 -10.13
CA ILE A 96 10.11 -7.38 -9.09
C ILE A 96 10.29 -5.87 -9.28
N LEU A 97 10.43 -5.14 -8.18
CA LEU A 97 10.76 -3.73 -8.17
C LEU A 97 12.24 -3.58 -7.83
N ILE A 98 12.97 -2.80 -8.60
CA ILE A 98 14.37 -2.46 -8.36
C ILE A 98 14.43 -0.97 -8.07
N GLU A 99 14.97 -0.60 -6.92
CA GLU A 99 15.03 0.78 -6.45
C GLU A 99 16.43 1.14 -5.95
N THR A 100 16.69 2.44 -5.90
CA THR A 100 17.88 2.99 -5.21
C THR A 100 17.77 2.72 -3.72
N VAL A 101 18.91 2.48 -3.06
CA VAL A 101 18.97 2.36 -1.60
C VAL A 101 18.74 3.73 -0.96
N THR A 102 17.89 3.78 0.04
CA THR A 102 17.64 4.97 0.85
C THR A 102 18.30 4.81 2.21
N ASP A 103 19.16 5.76 2.59
CA ASP A 103 19.77 5.78 3.93
C ASP A 103 18.76 6.33 4.93
N ILE A 104 18.28 5.47 5.83
CA ILE A 104 17.18 5.75 6.77
C ILE A 104 17.77 6.23 8.11
N ASP A 105 17.32 7.41 8.57
CA ASP A 105 17.56 7.93 9.92
C ASP A 105 16.40 7.58 10.86
N LYS A 106 15.14 7.78 10.38
CA LYS A 106 13.92 7.47 11.14
C LYS A 106 12.87 6.87 10.25
N GLU A 107 12.09 5.98 10.83
CA GLU A 107 10.90 5.41 10.20
C GLU A 107 9.64 5.97 10.87
N LEU A 108 8.73 6.46 10.06
CA LEU A 108 7.45 7.03 10.43
C LEU A 108 6.33 6.26 9.73
N TYR A 109 5.13 6.39 10.21
CA TYR A 109 3.92 5.88 9.57
C TYR A 109 3.06 7.02 9.05
N LEU A 110 2.50 6.84 7.85
CA LEU A 110 1.46 7.70 7.31
C LEU A 110 0.42 6.83 6.58
N GLY A 111 -0.85 7.04 6.87
CA GLY A 111 -1.93 6.33 6.21
C GLY A 111 -3.18 7.15 6.11
N ALA A 112 -4.09 6.77 5.23
CA ALA A 112 -5.41 7.36 5.14
C ALA A 112 -6.47 6.28 4.87
N VAL A 113 -7.59 6.40 5.55
CA VAL A 113 -8.73 5.47 5.48
C VAL A 113 -10.04 6.23 5.57
N ILE A 114 -11.13 5.59 5.12
CA ILE A 114 -12.47 6.07 5.40
C ILE A 114 -12.89 5.55 6.77
N ASP A 115 -13.05 6.44 7.73
CA ASP A 115 -13.66 6.09 9.01
C ASP A 115 -15.19 6.03 8.87
N ARG A 116 -15.73 4.84 9.09
CA ARG A 116 -17.17 4.59 8.94
C ARG A 116 -18.01 5.25 10.04
N ALA A 117 -17.43 5.48 11.21
CA ALA A 117 -18.14 6.07 12.34
C ALA A 117 -18.36 7.58 12.11
N SER A 118 -17.32 8.30 11.74
CA SER A 118 -17.41 9.74 11.44
C SER A 118 -17.84 10.02 10.00
N GLN A 119 -17.84 9.02 9.11
CA GLN A 119 -18.07 9.15 7.66
C GLN A 119 -17.10 10.16 7.02
N ARG A 120 -15.86 10.18 7.48
CA ARG A 120 -14.81 11.10 7.04
C ARG A 120 -13.59 10.33 6.53
N LEU A 121 -12.86 10.98 5.65
CA LEU A 121 -11.49 10.58 5.37
C LEU A 121 -10.63 10.94 6.59
N VAL A 122 -9.92 9.97 7.14
CA VAL A 122 -9.01 10.17 8.27
C VAL A 122 -7.60 9.87 7.83
N VAL A 123 -6.72 10.87 7.95
CA VAL A 123 -5.28 10.70 7.79
C VAL A 123 -4.68 10.40 9.15
N MET A 124 -3.88 9.36 9.23
CA MET A 124 -3.18 8.92 10.44
C MET A 124 -1.68 9.01 10.22
N ALA A 125 -0.98 9.47 11.25
CA ALA A 125 0.47 9.53 11.27
C ALA A 125 1.01 9.03 12.61
N SER A 126 2.20 8.43 12.63
CA SER A 126 2.87 7.97 13.85
C SER A 126 4.38 8.08 13.74
N THR A 127 5.04 8.22 14.88
CA THR A 127 6.50 8.10 15.01
C THR A 127 6.96 6.64 15.00
N GLU A 128 6.04 5.68 15.04
CA GLU A 128 6.30 4.25 14.98
C GLU A 128 6.07 3.75 13.55
N GLY A 129 7.10 3.80 12.72
CA GLY A 129 7.09 3.29 11.36
C GLY A 129 7.78 1.94 11.23
N GLY A 130 7.61 1.27 10.08
CA GLY A 130 8.23 -0.03 9.80
C GLY A 130 7.67 -1.21 10.61
N VAL A 131 6.64 -0.96 11.41
CA VAL A 131 5.98 -1.94 12.29
C VAL A 131 4.51 -2.09 11.94
N ASN A 132 3.85 -3.09 12.56
CA ASN A 132 2.41 -3.27 12.40
C ASN A 132 1.65 -2.16 13.14
N ILE A 133 0.96 -1.30 12.41
CA ILE A 133 0.26 -0.15 12.99
C ILE A 133 -0.95 -0.56 13.85
N GLU A 134 -1.56 -1.71 13.58
CA GLU A 134 -2.64 -2.25 14.39
C GLU A 134 -2.15 -2.58 15.81
N GLU A 135 -0.95 -3.15 15.95
CA GLU A 135 -0.33 -3.40 17.26
C GLU A 135 -0.05 -2.08 17.99
N VAL A 136 0.45 -1.06 17.28
CA VAL A 136 0.65 0.28 17.85
C VAL A 136 -0.68 0.89 18.32
N ALA A 137 -1.76 0.69 17.56
CA ALA A 137 -3.09 1.18 17.91
C ALA A 137 -3.66 0.52 19.16
N GLU A 138 -3.34 -0.75 19.41
CA GLU A 138 -3.78 -1.48 20.60
C GLU A 138 -2.92 -1.17 21.82
N GLU A 139 -1.58 -1.18 21.66
CA GLU A 139 -0.65 -1.04 22.77
C GLU A 139 -0.38 0.41 23.17
N THR A 140 -0.28 1.32 22.19
CA THR A 140 0.10 2.72 22.39
C THR A 140 -0.72 3.68 21.52
N PRO A 141 -2.05 3.74 21.68
CA PRO A 141 -2.95 4.54 20.82
C PRO A 141 -2.59 6.04 20.81
N ASP A 142 -1.99 6.56 21.88
CA ASP A 142 -1.55 7.95 21.99
C ASP A 142 -0.43 8.33 21.00
N LYS A 143 0.24 7.35 20.40
CA LYS A 143 1.24 7.55 19.37
C LYS A 143 0.66 7.69 17.96
N ILE A 144 -0.65 7.50 17.81
CA ILE A 144 -1.34 7.66 16.52
C ILE A 144 -2.05 9.00 16.51
N TYR A 145 -1.53 9.90 15.69
CA TYR A 145 -2.10 11.23 15.46
C TYR A 145 -3.07 11.17 14.29
N LYS A 146 -4.21 11.85 14.40
CA LYS A 146 -5.28 11.78 13.39
C LYS A 146 -5.69 13.18 12.93
N ALA A 147 -6.00 13.29 11.64
CA ALA A 147 -6.65 14.44 11.04
C ALA A 147 -7.85 14.00 10.22
N GLU A 148 -9.03 14.52 10.56
CA GLU A 148 -10.26 14.29 9.81
C GLU A 148 -10.34 15.28 8.65
N ILE A 149 -10.51 14.78 7.45
CA ILE A 149 -10.55 15.56 6.22
C ILE A 149 -11.99 15.65 5.73
N ASP A 150 -12.43 16.86 5.46
CA ASP A 150 -13.68 17.07 4.74
C ASP A 150 -13.42 16.83 3.24
N PRO A 151 -14.06 15.82 2.62
CA PRO A 151 -13.78 15.48 1.23
C PRO A 151 -14.19 16.57 0.23
N ILE A 152 -15.05 17.52 0.64
CA ILE A 152 -15.48 18.66 -0.20
C ILE A 152 -14.48 19.80 -0.13
N GLN A 153 -13.95 20.09 1.08
CA GLN A 153 -12.98 21.15 1.28
C GLN A 153 -11.55 20.71 0.91
N GLY A 154 -11.31 19.39 0.92
CA GLY A 154 -9.98 18.84 0.64
C GLY A 154 -8.97 19.01 1.77
N PRO A 155 -7.66 18.87 1.47
CA PRO A 155 -6.59 18.95 2.47
C PRO A 155 -6.48 20.35 3.05
N ASN A 156 -6.16 20.42 4.36
CA ASN A 156 -5.96 21.67 5.08
C ASN A 156 -4.53 21.74 5.64
N GLN A 157 -3.81 22.80 5.29
CA GLN A 157 -2.43 23.01 5.71
C GLN A 157 -2.24 22.96 7.24
N LEU A 158 -3.15 23.53 8.02
CA LEU A 158 -3.06 23.51 9.49
C LEU A 158 -3.15 22.09 10.06
N GLN A 159 -3.88 21.19 9.40
CA GLN A 159 -3.95 19.79 9.80
C GLN A 159 -2.63 19.07 9.52
N ALA A 160 -2.03 19.31 8.36
CA ALA A 160 -0.72 18.78 8.02
C ALA A 160 0.37 19.28 8.99
N GLU A 161 0.39 20.58 9.29
CA GLU A 161 1.33 21.18 10.26
C GLU A 161 1.19 20.60 11.67
N LYS A 162 -0.05 20.35 12.12
CA LYS A 162 -0.29 19.69 13.41
C LYS A 162 0.25 18.26 13.44
N LEU A 163 0.01 17.46 12.40
CA LEU A 163 0.55 16.10 12.30
C LEU A 163 2.08 16.11 12.26
N ALA A 164 2.69 17.00 11.45
CA ALA A 164 4.14 17.16 11.36
C ALA A 164 4.75 17.52 12.72
N SER A 165 4.15 18.47 13.43
CA SER A 165 4.57 18.85 14.78
C SER A 165 4.47 17.71 15.77
N SER A 166 3.40 16.91 15.71
CA SER A 166 3.21 15.73 16.58
C SER A 166 4.28 14.65 16.33
N MET A 167 4.80 14.56 15.11
CA MET A 167 5.90 13.65 14.76
C MET A 167 7.30 14.25 15.01
N ASN A 168 7.39 15.47 15.58
CA ASN A 168 8.63 16.22 15.82
C ASN A 168 9.45 16.46 14.53
N LEU A 169 8.79 16.77 13.43
CA LEU A 169 9.45 17.15 12.19
C LEU A 169 9.97 18.59 12.27
N ASN A 170 11.16 18.84 11.71
CA ASN A 170 11.72 20.19 11.61
C ASN A 170 11.02 21.01 10.50
N GLU A 171 11.39 22.29 10.31
CA GLU A 171 10.74 23.18 9.33
C GLU A 171 10.81 22.66 7.88
N VAL A 172 11.96 22.13 7.46
CA VAL A 172 12.15 21.58 6.11
C VAL A 172 11.28 20.33 5.92
N GLN A 173 11.33 19.40 6.88
CA GLN A 173 10.53 18.18 6.88
C GLN A 173 9.03 18.49 6.95
N THR A 174 8.64 19.51 7.70
CA THR A 174 7.24 19.97 7.77
C THR A 174 6.75 20.46 6.41
N SER A 175 7.57 21.21 5.66
CA SER A 175 7.23 21.64 4.31
C SER A 175 7.04 20.45 3.37
N GLN A 176 7.97 19.51 3.37
CA GLN A 176 7.88 18.28 2.57
C GLN A 176 6.68 17.41 2.99
N PHE A 177 6.40 17.33 4.30
CA PHE A 177 5.24 16.59 4.80
C PHE A 177 3.91 17.20 4.34
N ILE A 178 3.80 18.52 4.29
CA ILE A 178 2.62 19.22 3.77
C ILE A 178 2.38 18.87 2.30
N GLU A 179 3.43 18.79 1.49
CA GLU A 179 3.34 18.37 0.09
C GLU A 179 2.86 16.91 -0.03
N ILE A 180 3.47 16.00 0.73
CA ILE A 180 3.09 14.59 0.78
C ILE A 180 1.63 14.43 1.25
N PHE A 181 1.24 15.11 2.34
CA PHE A 181 -0.11 15.08 2.89
C PHE A 181 -1.15 15.55 1.87
N ASN A 182 -0.89 16.69 1.21
CA ASN A 182 -1.78 17.25 0.22
C ASN A 182 -1.91 16.33 -1.01
N GLY A 183 -0.79 15.78 -1.49
CA GLY A 183 -0.77 14.81 -2.58
C GLY A 183 -1.56 13.57 -2.24
N LEU A 184 -1.35 13.00 -1.05
CA LEU A 184 -2.01 11.79 -0.58
C LEU A 184 -3.52 11.97 -0.43
N VAL A 185 -3.99 13.10 0.12
CA VAL A 185 -5.43 13.39 0.25
C VAL A 185 -6.07 13.58 -1.12
N ARG A 186 -5.42 14.32 -2.04
CA ARG A 186 -5.90 14.47 -3.42
C ARG A 186 -5.98 13.13 -4.13
N LEU A 187 -4.91 12.34 -4.09
CA LEU A 187 -4.87 11.00 -4.66
C LEU A 187 -6.00 10.12 -4.12
N PHE A 188 -6.22 10.14 -2.81
CA PHE A 188 -7.25 9.35 -2.14
C PHE A 188 -8.65 9.67 -2.68
N ILE A 189 -8.97 10.96 -2.83
CA ILE A 189 -10.28 11.44 -3.31
C ILE A 189 -10.42 11.20 -4.82
N ASP A 190 -9.42 11.58 -5.62
CA ASP A 190 -9.48 11.54 -7.08
C ASP A 190 -9.54 10.13 -7.65
N LYS A 191 -8.90 9.16 -6.96
CA LYS A 191 -8.81 7.76 -7.40
C LYS A 191 -9.77 6.83 -6.65
N ASP A 192 -10.69 7.38 -5.86
CA ASP A 192 -11.65 6.59 -5.08
C ASP A 192 -10.98 5.51 -4.23
N LEU A 193 -9.98 5.90 -3.45
CA LEU A 193 -9.26 4.94 -2.60
C LEU A 193 -10.09 4.60 -1.36
N SER A 194 -9.93 3.40 -0.85
CA SER A 194 -10.46 2.96 0.44
C SER A 194 -9.38 2.91 1.52
N LEU A 195 -8.11 2.78 1.09
CA LEU A 195 -6.93 2.80 1.95
C LEU A 195 -5.74 3.28 1.14
N VAL A 196 -4.92 4.11 1.75
CA VAL A 196 -3.53 4.33 1.36
C VAL A 196 -2.66 4.22 2.61
N GLU A 197 -1.54 3.52 2.49
CA GLU A 197 -0.60 3.31 3.59
C GLU A 197 0.81 3.50 3.07
N VAL A 198 1.58 4.30 3.79
CA VAL A 198 3.01 4.51 3.63
C VAL A 198 3.69 3.99 4.89
N ASN A 199 4.31 2.83 4.81
CA ASN A 199 4.89 2.17 5.97
C ASN A 199 6.17 1.41 5.59
N PRO A 200 7.35 2.08 5.75
CA PRO A 200 7.52 3.38 6.38
C PRO A 200 7.51 4.60 5.44
N LEU A 201 7.09 5.75 5.99
CA LEU A 201 7.57 7.05 5.57
C LEU A 201 8.89 7.30 6.29
N VAL A 202 9.96 7.59 5.56
CA VAL A 202 11.29 7.71 6.17
C VAL A 202 11.81 9.14 6.17
N VAL A 203 12.53 9.48 7.24
CA VAL A 203 13.48 10.60 7.23
C VAL A 203 14.82 10.01 6.80
N THR A 204 15.39 10.55 5.74
CA THR A 204 16.71 10.12 5.26
C THR A 204 17.83 10.71 6.11
N SER A 205 19.05 10.19 5.98
CA SER A 205 20.25 10.77 6.62
C SER A 205 20.56 12.20 6.12
N SER A 206 20.07 12.59 4.93
CA SER A 206 20.13 13.99 4.44
C SER A 206 19.03 14.88 5.05
N GLY A 207 18.07 14.30 5.75
CA GLY A 207 16.97 15.01 6.39
C GLY A 207 15.69 15.12 5.56
N ASP A 208 15.64 14.51 4.38
CA ASP A 208 14.48 14.54 3.48
C ASP A 208 13.44 13.47 3.84
N LEU A 209 12.17 13.72 3.49
CA LEU A 209 11.09 12.75 3.62
C LEU A 209 10.88 11.97 2.33
N ILE A 210 10.84 10.64 2.42
CA ILE A 210 10.60 9.73 1.29
C ILE A 210 9.59 8.64 1.69
N CYS A 211 8.59 8.40 0.85
CA CYS A 211 7.68 7.26 0.97
C CYS A 211 8.40 5.99 0.46
N LEU A 212 8.89 5.16 1.38
CA LEU A 212 9.73 4.01 1.06
C LEU A 212 8.94 2.78 0.62
N ASP A 213 7.77 2.55 1.21
CA ASP A 213 6.81 1.54 0.78
C ASP A 213 5.43 2.16 0.63
N ALA A 214 4.60 1.59 -0.24
CA ALA A 214 3.28 2.10 -0.54
C ALA A 214 2.29 0.95 -0.75
N LYS A 215 1.15 1.04 -0.08
CA LYS A 215 0.01 0.14 -0.25
C LYS A 215 -1.23 0.96 -0.55
N ILE A 216 -1.91 0.62 -1.63
CA ILE A 216 -3.13 1.28 -2.07
C ILE A 216 -4.22 0.23 -2.29
N ASN A 217 -5.40 0.50 -1.71
CA ASN A 217 -6.63 -0.20 -2.03
C ASN A 217 -7.62 0.78 -2.65
N VAL A 218 -8.12 0.44 -3.81
CA VAL A 218 -9.14 1.21 -4.53
C VAL A 218 -10.51 0.63 -4.21
N ASP A 219 -11.52 1.48 -4.06
CA ASP A 219 -12.90 1.03 -3.90
C ASP A 219 -13.36 0.32 -5.18
N SER A 220 -13.62 -0.98 -5.07
CA SER A 220 -14.06 -1.78 -6.22
C SER A 220 -15.39 -1.30 -6.81
N ASN A 221 -16.23 -0.65 -6.02
CA ASN A 221 -17.50 -0.08 -6.49
C ASN A 221 -17.32 1.16 -7.38
N ALA A 222 -16.14 1.80 -7.34
CA ALA A 222 -15.83 2.98 -8.13
C ALA A 222 -15.05 2.66 -9.42
N LEU A 223 -14.64 1.42 -9.64
CA LEU A 223 -13.80 1.03 -10.79
C LEU A 223 -14.44 1.35 -12.15
N TYR A 224 -15.75 1.40 -12.23
CA TYR A 224 -16.46 1.75 -13.48
C TYR A 224 -16.14 3.16 -13.99
N ARG A 225 -15.65 4.05 -13.12
CA ARG A 225 -15.21 5.42 -13.46
C ARG A 225 -13.71 5.63 -13.38
N GLN A 226 -12.96 4.59 -13.03
CA GLN A 226 -11.50 4.59 -12.87
C GLN A 226 -10.87 3.61 -13.87
N GLU A 227 -11.11 3.82 -15.17
CA GLU A 227 -10.67 2.90 -16.25
C GLU A 227 -9.16 2.66 -16.21
N GLN A 228 -8.35 3.71 -16.04
CA GLN A 228 -6.88 3.59 -15.95
C GLN A 228 -6.42 2.76 -14.74
N ILE A 229 -7.13 2.85 -13.63
CA ILE A 229 -6.85 2.04 -12.44
C ILE A 229 -7.26 0.59 -12.69
N LEU A 230 -8.39 0.36 -13.36
CA LEU A 230 -8.87 -0.98 -13.69
C LEU A 230 -7.86 -1.75 -14.55
N GLU A 231 -7.14 -1.07 -15.46
CA GLU A 231 -6.07 -1.66 -16.27
C GLU A 231 -4.88 -2.18 -15.44
N LEU A 232 -4.70 -1.65 -14.22
CA LEU A 232 -3.64 -2.07 -13.28
C LEU A 232 -4.01 -3.32 -12.48
N ARG A 233 -5.22 -3.86 -12.65
CA ARG A 233 -5.68 -5.05 -11.92
C ARG A 233 -4.81 -6.27 -12.24
N ASP A 234 -4.37 -6.98 -11.21
CA ASP A 234 -3.68 -8.27 -11.35
C ASP A 234 -4.56 -9.40 -10.77
N PRO A 235 -5.35 -10.10 -11.62
CA PRO A 235 -6.21 -11.18 -11.17
C PRO A 235 -5.45 -12.36 -10.54
N SER A 236 -4.16 -12.53 -10.84
CA SER A 236 -3.34 -13.61 -10.27
C SER A 236 -3.08 -13.45 -8.77
N GLN A 237 -3.28 -12.25 -8.25
CA GLN A 237 -3.14 -11.91 -6.83
C GLN A 237 -4.46 -12.04 -6.04
N GLU A 238 -5.58 -12.27 -6.73
CA GLU A 238 -6.91 -12.35 -6.12
C GLU A 238 -7.26 -13.79 -5.72
N ASP A 239 -8.24 -13.96 -4.84
CA ASP A 239 -8.82 -15.29 -4.59
C ASP A 239 -9.45 -15.81 -5.88
N PRO A 240 -9.10 -17.02 -6.34
CA PRO A 240 -9.64 -17.57 -7.59
C PRO A 240 -11.17 -17.63 -7.65
N ARG A 241 -11.83 -17.77 -6.49
CA ARG A 241 -13.29 -17.79 -6.38
C ARG A 241 -13.87 -16.40 -6.59
N GLU A 242 -13.22 -15.35 -6.05
CA GLU A 242 -13.60 -13.95 -6.25
C GLU A 242 -13.38 -13.54 -7.71
N ALA A 243 -12.23 -13.92 -8.29
CA ALA A 243 -11.93 -13.67 -9.70
C ALA A 243 -12.95 -14.34 -10.63
N SER A 244 -13.30 -15.62 -10.37
CA SER A 244 -14.29 -16.32 -11.16
C SER A 244 -15.71 -15.74 -11.00
N ALA A 245 -16.10 -15.30 -9.82
CA ALA A 245 -17.39 -14.66 -9.59
C ALA A 245 -17.50 -13.32 -10.34
N ALA A 246 -16.41 -12.56 -10.40
CA ALA A 246 -16.36 -11.29 -11.11
C ALA A 246 -16.59 -11.42 -12.62
N GLU A 247 -16.25 -12.57 -13.24
CA GLU A 247 -16.55 -12.86 -14.66
C GLU A 247 -18.06 -12.89 -14.96
N TRP A 248 -18.87 -13.10 -13.92
CA TRP A 248 -20.34 -13.17 -13.99
C TRP A 248 -21.02 -11.95 -13.35
N ASP A 249 -20.29 -10.86 -13.13
CA ASP A 249 -20.78 -9.67 -12.43
C ASP A 249 -21.32 -9.97 -11.02
N LEU A 250 -20.79 -11.02 -10.36
CA LEU A 250 -21.17 -11.38 -9.00
C LEU A 250 -20.16 -10.81 -8.01
N SER A 251 -20.65 -10.20 -6.94
CA SER A 251 -19.84 -9.83 -5.78
C SER A 251 -19.71 -11.04 -4.86
N TYR A 252 -18.51 -11.60 -4.77
CA TYR A 252 -18.17 -12.71 -3.88
C TYR A 252 -17.06 -12.28 -2.93
N VAL A 253 -17.23 -12.61 -1.65
CA VAL A 253 -16.20 -12.39 -0.63
C VAL A 253 -15.87 -13.75 0.00
N ALA A 254 -14.62 -14.18 -0.15
CA ALA A 254 -14.11 -15.39 0.45
C ALA A 254 -13.77 -15.14 1.92
N LEU A 255 -14.53 -15.75 2.83
CA LEU A 255 -14.27 -15.71 4.26
C LEU A 255 -13.85 -17.11 4.74
N GLU A 256 -13.12 -17.15 5.86
CA GLU A 256 -12.87 -18.41 6.56
C GLU A 256 -14.13 -18.87 7.29
N GLY A 257 -14.51 -20.11 7.10
CA GLY A 257 -15.66 -20.73 7.75
C GLY A 257 -16.37 -21.78 6.90
N ASN A 258 -17.43 -22.34 7.43
CA ASN A 258 -18.22 -23.40 6.81
C ASN A 258 -19.68 -22.99 6.50
N ILE A 259 -19.99 -21.70 6.59
CA ILE A 259 -21.30 -21.14 6.29
C ILE A 259 -21.17 -20.26 5.06
N GLY A 260 -21.98 -20.53 4.01
CA GLY A 260 -22.13 -19.69 2.85
C GLY A 260 -23.43 -18.88 2.92
N CYS A 261 -23.35 -17.58 2.62
CA CYS A 261 -24.53 -16.72 2.48
C CYS A 261 -24.63 -16.20 1.05
N MET A 262 -25.80 -16.25 0.47
CA MET A 262 -26.08 -15.68 -0.84
C MET A 262 -27.31 -14.77 -0.73
N VAL A 263 -27.19 -13.53 -1.20
CA VAL A 263 -28.28 -12.57 -1.21
C VAL A 263 -28.43 -11.94 -2.60
N ASN A 264 -29.63 -11.61 -2.98
CA ASN A 264 -29.91 -10.95 -4.24
C ASN A 264 -30.28 -9.48 -3.98
N GLY A 265 -29.29 -8.60 -4.13
CA GLY A 265 -29.44 -7.15 -4.01
C GLY A 265 -29.46 -6.60 -2.57
N ALA A 266 -29.10 -5.35 -2.44
CA ALA A 266 -28.92 -4.65 -1.16
C ALA A 266 -30.23 -4.29 -0.43
N GLY A 267 -31.39 -4.50 -1.04
CA GLY A 267 -32.71 -4.22 -0.44
C GLY A 267 -33.47 -5.47 -0.02
N SER A 268 -32.84 -6.64 -0.04
CA SER A 268 -33.52 -7.90 0.27
C SER A 268 -33.81 -8.01 1.78
N VAL A 269 -34.95 -8.58 2.12
CA VAL A 269 -35.39 -8.86 3.50
C VAL A 269 -34.36 -9.68 4.29
N SER A 270 -33.52 -10.45 3.60
CA SER A 270 -32.42 -11.20 4.17
C SER A 270 -31.41 -10.34 4.93
N TYR A 271 -31.17 -9.11 4.50
CA TYR A 271 -30.25 -8.17 5.17
C TYR A 271 -30.74 -7.72 6.55
N THR A 272 -32.06 -7.65 6.75
CA THR A 272 -32.69 -7.20 8.00
C THR A 272 -32.92 -8.32 9.00
N HIS A 273 -32.86 -9.59 8.55
CA HIS A 273 -33.19 -10.76 9.37
C HIS A 273 -32.05 -11.77 9.58
N LEU A 274 -30.97 -11.70 8.79
CA LEU A 274 -29.76 -12.47 9.04
C LEU A 274 -28.91 -11.81 10.13
N THR A 275 -29.26 -12.04 11.37
CA THR A 275 -28.30 -11.90 12.47
C THR A 275 -27.47 -13.18 12.48
N LEU A 276 -26.27 -13.12 11.89
CA LEU A 276 -25.27 -14.17 12.10
C LEU A 276 -24.89 -14.14 13.59
N PRO A 277 -24.93 -15.29 14.29
CA PRO A 277 -24.38 -15.33 15.64
C PRO A 277 -22.90 -14.99 15.55
N THR A 278 -22.53 -13.82 16.04
CA THR A 278 -21.15 -13.50 16.34
C THR A 278 -20.74 -14.43 17.49
N THR A 279 -20.09 -15.52 17.16
CA THR A 279 -19.35 -16.27 18.17
C THR A 279 -18.21 -15.39 18.63
N VAL A 280 -18.31 -15.02 19.91
CA VAL A 280 -17.27 -14.37 20.70
C VAL A 280 -16.08 -15.28 20.82
#